data_4283eea2638f8c9f296613166bc847c7
#
_entry.id   4283eea2638f8c9f296613166bc847c7
#
_cell.length_a   1.000
_cell.length_b   1.000
_cell.length_c   1.000
_cell.angle_alpha   90.00
_cell.angle_beta   90.00
_cell.angle_gamma   90.00
#
_symmetry.space_group_name_H-M   'P 1'
#
loop_
_entity.id
_entity.type
_entity.pdbx_description
1 polymer ?
#
loop_
_entity_poly.entity_id
_entity_poly.type
_entity_poly.pdbx_seq_one_letter_code
_entity_poly.pdbx_strand_id
1 'polypeptide(L)'
;MSDEKAKILKIKDVFDLKLSIPDYQRPYKWTVKNVQQLLEDLSEHFSQNQKSYRIGTLITHKNDECSDIVDGQQRITTLFLLLKYLDCNFGKEVDLIYKHSISSNNIIKNYNFINEFISDSSLNKYDFYKYILDKCEMVCIELIDLDEAFQFFDSQNSRGKALQAYDLLKAFHLRSISNDNKEQLEYVEKWENSIISTRFNKNGDLYFIINLILFRLRRWLHYQNGFHFTTDDLDVFKGVDDSMNYPYLTSIKATQYLYKMANLNPFIYNREFIENPFFVSQTIINGSLFFSYVEHYIKLYDFLFNPNNGRLKRTKVLDTNVLDFIYYNNYERTGDTYVRNLFQAIVIYYYDKFGDNYLDTAVIKILKWSYRIRMEKFSVRVETIENEVQSKNSILHYIDQIIHSKDILKYSISLNIKEVNRKNIHVLNSLFNFNFEELKDEK
;
A
#
# COMPACT_ATOMS: atom_id res chain seq x y z
N MET A 1 -30.18 10.93 5.58
CA MET A 1 -30.42 9.52 5.16
C MET A 1 -30.50 9.56 3.66
N SER A 2 -29.36 9.21 3.01
CA SER A 2 -29.25 9.18 1.55
C SER A 2 -30.15 8.08 0.98
N ASP A 3 -30.80 8.36 -0.14
CA ASP A 3 -31.65 7.42 -0.88
C ASP A 3 -30.78 6.31 -1.53
N GLU A 4 -30.25 5.42 -0.71
CA GLU A 4 -29.57 4.19 -1.17
C GLU A 4 -30.60 3.27 -1.81
N LYS A 5 -30.67 3.24 -3.13
CA LYS A 5 -31.55 2.33 -3.85
C LYS A 5 -30.79 1.12 -4.37
N ALA A 6 -30.67 0.10 -3.53
CA ALA A 6 -30.27 -1.21 -4.02
C ALA A 6 -31.36 -1.73 -4.98
N LYS A 7 -30.98 -2.04 -6.22
CA LYS A 7 -31.84 -2.60 -7.27
C LYS A 7 -31.28 -3.92 -7.77
N ILE A 8 -32.17 -4.88 -8.02
CA ILE A 8 -31.77 -6.09 -8.74
C ILE A 8 -31.98 -5.81 -10.23
N LEU A 9 -30.88 -5.81 -11.00
CA LEU A 9 -30.91 -5.58 -12.43
C LEU A 9 -30.49 -6.85 -13.18
N LYS A 10 -31.11 -7.11 -14.30
CA LYS A 10 -30.67 -8.13 -15.26
C LYS A 10 -29.35 -7.70 -15.90
N ILE A 11 -28.57 -8.66 -16.37
CA ILE A 11 -27.26 -8.35 -16.97
C ILE A 11 -27.40 -7.41 -18.17
N LYS A 12 -28.45 -7.53 -18.98
CA LYS A 12 -28.70 -6.56 -20.05
C LYS A 12 -28.85 -5.13 -19.53
N ASP A 13 -29.65 -4.94 -18.48
CA ASP A 13 -29.89 -3.62 -17.87
C ASP A 13 -28.65 -3.07 -17.16
N VAL A 14 -27.77 -3.96 -16.67
CA VAL A 14 -26.46 -3.57 -16.10
C VAL A 14 -25.55 -2.97 -17.16
N PHE A 15 -25.50 -3.55 -18.37
CA PHE A 15 -24.68 -3.01 -19.45
C PHE A 15 -25.32 -1.83 -20.19
N ASP A 16 -26.59 -1.54 -19.93
CA ASP A 16 -27.24 -0.28 -20.34
C ASP A 16 -26.85 0.91 -19.46
N LEU A 17 -26.28 0.63 -18.25
CA LEU A 17 -25.66 1.68 -17.46
C LEU A 17 -24.38 2.15 -18.17
N LYS A 18 -24.15 3.45 -18.19
CA LYS A 18 -22.89 4.00 -18.69
C LYS A 18 -21.76 3.71 -17.70
N LEU A 19 -21.34 2.44 -17.63
CA LEU A 19 -20.30 1.99 -16.72
C LEU A 19 -18.93 2.50 -17.15
N SER A 20 -18.14 2.96 -16.20
CA SER A 20 -16.73 3.29 -16.40
C SER A 20 -15.84 2.62 -15.38
N ILE A 21 -14.57 2.43 -15.72
CA ILE A 21 -13.54 1.92 -14.83
C ILE A 21 -12.66 3.11 -14.46
N PRO A 22 -12.83 3.67 -13.24
CA PRO A 22 -12.04 4.82 -12.82
C PRO A 22 -10.57 4.43 -12.58
N ASP A 23 -9.67 5.40 -12.66
CA ASP A 23 -8.23 5.18 -12.57
C ASP A 23 -7.75 4.66 -11.20
N TYR A 24 -8.54 4.84 -10.16
CA TYR A 24 -8.25 4.26 -8.86
C TYR A 24 -8.54 2.77 -8.77
N GLN A 25 -9.30 2.19 -9.70
CA GLN A 25 -9.61 0.77 -9.69
C GLN A 25 -8.35 -0.08 -9.91
N ARG A 26 -8.31 -1.22 -9.20
CA ARG A 26 -7.25 -2.21 -9.38
C ARG A 26 -7.27 -2.74 -10.80
N PRO A 27 -6.12 -3.12 -11.37
CA PRO A 27 -6.09 -3.82 -12.64
C PRO A 27 -6.99 -5.07 -12.64
N TYR A 28 -7.47 -5.44 -13.80
CA TYR A 28 -8.16 -6.72 -13.96
C TYR A 28 -7.19 -7.87 -13.70
N LYS A 29 -7.38 -8.58 -12.56
CA LYS A 29 -6.45 -9.60 -12.03
C LYS A 29 -7.04 -11.01 -12.00
N TRP A 30 -8.28 -11.22 -12.42
CA TRP A 30 -8.82 -12.56 -12.49
C TRP A 30 -7.97 -13.46 -13.38
N THR A 31 -7.66 -14.63 -12.86
CA THR A 31 -6.94 -15.68 -13.56
C THR A 31 -7.93 -16.60 -14.27
N VAL A 32 -7.43 -17.44 -15.16
CA VAL A 32 -8.21 -18.49 -15.84
C VAL A 32 -9.05 -19.29 -14.86
N LYS A 33 -8.52 -19.60 -13.66
CA LYS A 33 -9.27 -20.35 -12.62
C LYS A 33 -10.53 -19.62 -12.15
N ASN A 34 -10.46 -18.29 -11.99
CA ASN A 34 -11.64 -17.50 -11.58
C ASN A 34 -12.68 -17.44 -12.69
N VAL A 35 -12.22 -17.28 -13.93
CA VAL A 35 -13.09 -17.29 -15.13
C VAL A 35 -13.74 -18.65 -15.30
N GLN A 36 -12.99 -19.72 -15.18
CA GLN A 36 -13.50 -21.08 -15.27
C GLN A 36 -14.62 -21.31 -14.26
N GLN A 37 -14.44 -20.95 -13.01
CA GLN A 37 -15.48 -21.11 -11.99
C GLN A 37 -16.76 -20.35 -12.36
N LEU A 38 -16.65 -19.10 -12.84
CA LEU A 38 -17.83 -18.34 -13.29
C LEU A 38 -18.53 -19.01 -14.48
N LEU A 39 -17.76 -19.53 -15.45
CA LEU A 39 -18.34 -20.21 -16.62
C LEU A 39 -19.01 -21.52 -16.23
N GLU A 40 -18.42 -22.31 -15.34
CA GLU A 40 -19.00 -23.54 -14.81
C GLU A 40 -20.31 -23.25 -14.08
N ASP A 41 -20.34 -22.25 -13.19
CA ASP A 41 -21.55 -21.82 -12.47
C ASP A 41 -22.65 -21.40 -13.45
N LEU A 42 -22.34 -20.58 -14.45
CA LEU A 42 -23.31 -20.11 -15.45
C LEU A 42 -23.84 -21.27 -16.30
N SER A 43 -22.97 -22.19 -16.70
CA SER A 43 -23.32 -23.34 -17.55
C SER A 43 -24.18 -24.35 -16.78
N GLU A 44 -23.89 -24.59 -15.51
CA GLU A 44 -24.69 -25.46 -14.64
C GLU A 44 -26.11 -24.92 -14.46
N HIS A 45 -26.23 -23.63 -14.09
CA HIS A 45 -27.54 -23.00 -13.90
C HIS A 45 -28.33 -22.90 -15.21
N PHE A 46 -27.66 -22.67 -16.34
CA PHE A 46 -28.29 -22.74 -17.66
C PHE A 46 -28.86 -24.12 -17.96
N SER A 47 -28.09 -25.18 -17.73
CA SER A 47 -28.48 -26.57 -17.97
C SER A 47 -29.64 -27.01 -17.06
N GLN A 48 -29.72 -26.49 -15.84
CA GLN A 48 -30.80 -26.74 -14.88
C GLN A 48 -32.08 -25.92 -15.20
N ASN A 49 -32.07 -25.09 -16.22
CA ASN A 49 -33.15 -24.19 -16.62
C ASN A 49 -33.74 -23.37 -15.46
N GLN A 50 -32.84 -22.86 -14.61
CA GLN A 50 -33.23 -22.04 -13.44
C GLN A 50 -33.86 -20.70 -13.89
N LYS A 51 -34.82 -20.21 -13.10
CA LYS A 51 -35.58 -18.99 -13.43
C LYS A 51 -34.71 -17.73 -13.39
N SER A 52 -33.76 -17.65 -12.47
CA SER A 52 -32.78 -16.57 -12.36
C SER A 52 -31.52 -17.05 -11.65
N TYR A 53 -30.38 -16.46 -11.99
CA TYR A 53 -29.10 -16.69 -11.30
C TYR A 53 -28.47 -15.36 -10.92
N ARG A 54 -28.13 -15.23 -9.62
CA ARG A 54 -27.52 -14.01 -9.09
C ARG A 54 -26.00 -14.11 -9.08
N ILE A 55 -25.34 -13.34 -9.98
CA ILE A 55 -23.90 -13.38 -10.16
C ILE A 55 -23.14 -12.69 -9.01
N GLY A 56 -23.78 -11.69 -8.37
CA GLY A 56 -23.19 -10.97 -7.26
C GLY A 56 -23.66 -9.53 -7.15
N THR A 57 -22.84 -8.70 -6.52
CA THR A 57 -23.12 -7.27 -6.31
C THR A 57 -22.24 -6.42 -7.24
N LEU A 58 -22.82 -5.33 -7.74
CA LEU A 58 -22.15 -4.23 -8.42
C LEU A 58 -22.39 -2.95 -7.62
N ILE A 59 -21.33 -2.28 -7.20
CA ILE A 59 -21.39 -0.99 -6.53
C ILE A 59 -20.83 0.05 -7.48
N THR A 60 -21.59 1.10 -7.72
CA THR A 60 -21.18 2.21 -8.58
C THR A 60 -21.28 3.53 -7.83
N HIS A 61 -20.36 4.42 -8.15
CA HIS A 61 -20.43 5.83 -7.79
C HIS A 61 -20.91 6.62 -9.00
N LYS A 62 -21.98 7.38 -8.80
CA LYS A 62 -22.56 8.20 -9.87
C LYS A 62 -21.76 9.49 -9.98
N ASN A 63 -21.19 9.73 -11.16
CA ASN A 63 -20.72 11.05 -11.55
C ASN A 63 -21.65 11.65 -12.62
N ASP A 64 -21.37 12.88 -13.06
CA ASP A 64 -22.27 13.62 -13.98
C ASP A 64 -22.47 12.93 -15.32
N GLU A 65 -21.54 12.11 -15.81
CA GLU A 65 -21.55 11.52 -17.14
C GLU A 65 -21.73 10.00 -17.16
N CYS A 66 -21.23 9.30 -16.12
CA CYS A 66 -21.18 7.84 -16.07
C CYS A 66 -21.30 7.31 -14.63
N SER A 67 -21.40 6.00 -14.52
CA SER A 67 -21.40 5.26 -13.25
C SER A 67 -20.06 4.56 -13.09
N ASP A 68 -19.20 5.10 -12.25
CA ASP A 68 -17.87 4.57 -11.95
C ASP A 68 -17.97 3.28 -11.12
N ILE A 69 -17.39 2.21 -11.59
CA ILE A 69 -17.40 0.92 -10.87
C ILE A 69 -16.51 1.02 -9.63
N VAL A 70 -17.10 0.88 -8.46
CA VAL A 70 -16.39 0.80 -7.16
C VAL A 70 -16.14 -0.65 -6.77
N ASP A 71 -17.14 -1.53 -6.93
CA ASP A 71 -16.97 -2.99 -6.80
C ASP A 71 -17.69 -3.75 -7.88
N GLY A 72 -17.23 -4.96 -8.16
CA GLY A 72 -17.78 -5.83 -9.21
C GLY A 72 -17.00 -5.79 -10.51
N GLN A 73 -15.96 -4.96 -10.64
CA GLN A 73 -15.15 -4.79 -11.85
C GLN A 73 -14.70 -6.12 -12.47
N GLN A 74 -14.17 -7.04 -11.67
CA GLN A 74 -13.65 -8.32 -12.17
C GLN A 74 -14.74 -9.15 -12.85
N ARG A 75 -15.94 -9.18 -12.24
CA ARG A 75 -17.11 -9.89 -12.78
C ARG A 75 -17.64 -9.21 -14.05
N ILE A 76 -17.81 -7.90 -14.01
CA ILE A 76 -18.28 -7.09 -15.15
C ILE A 76 -17.33 -7.26 -16.34
N THR A 77 -16.01 -7.17 -16.11
CA THR A 77 -15.01 -7.40 -17.15
C THR A 77 -15.15 -8.80 -17.78
N THR A 78 -15.25 -9.83 -16.94
CA THR A 78 -15.37 -11.21 -17.43
C THR A 78 -16.67 -11.46 -18.17
N LEU A 79 -17.78 -10.93 -17.67
CA LEU A 79 -19.08 -10.98 -18.37
C LEU A 79 -19.04 -10.26 -19.71
N PHE A 80 -18.40 -9.08 -19.76
CA PHE A 80 -18.21 -8.35 -21.00
C PHE A 80 -17.43 -9.16 -22.03
N LEU A 81 -16.32 -9.79 -21.62
CA LEU A 81 -15.53 -10.65 -22.50
C LEU A 81 -16.33 -11.85 -23.00
N LEU A 82 -17.11 -12.50 -22.13
CA LEU A 82 -17.96 -13.62 -22.46
C LEU A 82 -19.06 -13.23 -23.46
N LEU A 83 -19.79 -12.16 -23.18
CA LEU A 83 -20.89 -11.68 -24.06
C LEU A 83 -20.34 -11.21 -25.40
N LYS A 84 -19.16 -10.55 -25.40
CA LYS A 84 -18.47 -10.15 -26.64
C LYS A 84 -18.03 -11.35 -27.50
N TYR A 85 -17.64 -12.46 -26.85
CA TYR A 85 -17.34 -13.70 -27.55
C TYR A 85 -18.61 -14.36 -28.13
N LEU A 86 -19.71 -14.39 -27.37
CA LEU A 86 -20.96 -14.99 -27.79
C LEU A 86 -21.66 -14.18 -28.91
N ASP A 87 -21.58 -12.85 -28.86
CA ASP A 87 -22.05 -11.92 -29.89
C ASP A 87 -21.02 -10.80 -30.14
N CYS A 88 -20.36 -10.80 -31.27
CA CYS A 88 -19.36 -9.81 -31.65
C CYS A 88 -19.89 -8.36 -31.71
N ASN A 89 -21.19 -8.17 -31.81
CA ASN A 89 -21.83 -6.86 -31.81
C ASN A 89 -22.15 -6.35 -30.41
N PHE A 90 -22.10 -7.22 -29.39
CA PHE A 90 -22.33 -6.81 -28.00
C PHE A 90 -21.37 -5.73 -27.58
N GLY A 91 -21.84 -4.74 -26.83
CA GLY A 91 -21.02 -3.73 -26.16
C GLY A 91 -20.33 -2.76 -27.13
N LYS A 92 -20.84 -2.47 -28.32
CA LYS A 92 -20.30 -1.42 -29.21
C LYS A 92 -20.31 -0.03 -28.55
N GLU A 93 -21.25 0.19 -27.63
CA GLU A 93 -21.42 1.45 -26.88
C GLU A 93 -20.84 1.38 -25.46
N VAL A 94 -20.28 0.23 -25.04
CA VAL A 94 -19.67 0.04 -23.72
C VAL A 94 -18.19 0.34 -23.80
N ASP A 95 -17.74 1.39 -23.15
CA ASP A 95 -16.35 1.86 -23.17
C ASP A 95 -15.64 1.52 -21.85
N LEU A 96 -15.28 0.25 -21.67
CA LEU A 96 -14.47 -0.20 -20.54
C LEU A 96 -12.99 -0.09 -20.89
N ILE A 97 -12.37 1.03 -20.54
CA ILE A 97 -10.96 1.31 -20.85
C ILE A 97 -10.05 0.71 -19.79
N TYR A 98 -9.10 -0.13 -20.21
CA TYR A 98 -8.09 -0.75 -19.36
C TYR A 98 -6.70 -0.20 -19.68
N LYS A 99 -6.24 0.74 -18.86
CA LYS A 99 -4.97 1.43 -19.10
C LYS A 99 -3.73 0.63 -18.65
N HIS A 100 -3.89 -0.37 -17.79
CA HIS A 100 -2.77 -1.10 -17.17
C HIS A 100 -2.40 -2.37 -17.95
N SER A 101 -1.08 -2.60 -18.16
CA SER A 101 -0.56 -3.76 -18.90
C SER A 101 -0.97 -5.12 -18.31
N ILE A 102 -1.11 -5.21 -16.98
CA ILE A 102 -1.62 -6.41 -16.30
C ILE A 102 -3.05 -6.73 -16.77
N SER A 103 -3.91 -5.71 -16.87
CA SER A 103 -5.27 -5.88 -17.35
C SER A 103 -5.28 -6.42 -18.77
N SER A 104 -4.53 -5.83 -19.68
CA SER A 104 -4.44 -6.24 -21.07
C SER A 104 -3.99 -7.69 -21.23
N ASN A 105 -2.96 -8.10 -20.48
CA ASN A 105 -2.45 -9.47 -20.49
C ASN A 105 -3.49 -10.48 -19.99
N ASN A 106 -4.20 -10.15 -18.90
CA ASN A 106 -5.21 -11.04 -18.33
C ASN A 106 -6.47 -11.09 -19.20
N ILE A 107 -6.87 -9.98 -19.84
CA ILE A 107 -7.97 -9.92 -20.80
C ILE A 107 -7.70 -10.89 -21.94
N ILE A 108 -6.51 -10.83 -22.56
CA ILE A 108 -6.14 -11.71 -23.67
C ILE A 108 -6.18 -13.18 -23.24
N LYS A 109 -5.55 -13.52 -22.10
CA LYS A 109 -5.53 -14.90 -21.58
C LYS A 109 -6.93 -15.42 -21.30
N ASN A 110 -7.74 -14.63 -20.62
CA ASN A 110 -9.08 -15.03 -20.21
C ASN A 110 -10.05 -15.09 -21.40
N TYR A 111 -9.90 -14.21 -22.40
CA TYR A 111 -10.68 -14.27 -23.63
C TYR A 111 -10.37 -15.55 -24.43
N ASN A 112 -9.09 -15.93 -24.54
CA ASN A 112 -8.71 -17.18 -25.19
C ASN A 112 -9.27 -18.39 -24.44
N PHE A 113 -9.23 -18.40 -23.11
CA PHE A 113 -9.82 -19.46 -22.31
C PHE A 113 -11.35 -19.54 -22.48
N ILE A 114 -12.06 -18.40 -22.53
CA ILE A 114 -13.50 -18.35 -22.80
C ILE A 114 -13.80 -19.00 -24.16
N ASN A 115 -13.00 -18.68 -25.18
CA ASN A 115 -13.13 -19.27 -26.52
C ASN A 115 -13.00 -20.80 -26.48
N GLU A 116 -11.94 -21.32 -25.85
CA GLU A 116 -11.70 -22.76 -25.68
C GLU A 116 -12.88 -23.42 -24.92
N PHE A 117 -13.24 -22.90 -23.76
CA PHE A 117 -14.29 -23.47 -22.92
C PHE A 117 -15.65 -23.56 -23.66
N ILE A 118 -16.05 -22.48 -24.34
CA ILE A 118 -17.34 -22.46 -25.05
C ILE A 118 -17.28 -23.32 -26.32
N SER A 119 -16.13 -23.41 -27.00
CA SER A 119 -15.97 -24.24 -28.20
C SER A 119 -16.00 -25.73 -27.89
N ASP A 120 -15.44 -26.14 -26.73
CA ASP A 120 -15.44 -27.52 -26.29
C ASP A 120 -16.76 -27.96 -25.62
N SER A 121 -17.61 -26.99 -25.29
CA SER A 121 -18.91 -27.25 -24.67
C SER A 121 -20.00 -27.59 -25.74
N SER A 122 -21.00 -28.38 -25.34
CA SER A 122 -22.19 -28.64 -26.14
C SER A 122 -23.25 -27.53 -26.04
N LEU A 123 -22.88 -26.36 -25.51
CA LEU A 123 -23.81 -25.23 -25.28
C LEU A 123 -24.24 -24.59 -26.59
N ASN A 124 -25.55 -24.38 -26.74
CA ASN A 124 -26.07 -23.50 -27.80
C ASN A 124 -25.71 -22.05 -27.48
N LYS A 125 -24.77 -21.46 -28.23
CA LYS A 125 -24.23 -20.09 -27.98
C LYS A 125 -25.33 -19.04 -27.91
N TYR A 126 -26.34 -19.09 -28.79
CA TYR A 126 -27.43 -18.11 -28.85
C TYR A 126 -28.32 -18.21 -27.60
N ASP A 127 -28.71 -19.42 -27.22
CA ASP A 127 -29.59 -19.63 -26.06
C ASP A 127 -28.86 -19.30 -24.77
N PHE A 128 -27.54 -19.62 -24.65
CA PHE A 128 -26.73 -19.29 -23.55
C PHE A 128 -26.51 -17.75 -23.43
N TYR A 129 -26.27 -17.07 -24.53
CA TYR A 129 -26.22 -15.60 -24.60
C TYR A 129 -27.50 -14.97 -24.06
N LYS A 130 -28.66 -15.40 -24.55
CA LYS A 130 -29.95 -14.91 -24.06
C LYS A 130 -30.18 -15.20 -22.59
N TYR A 131 -29.78 -16.39 -22.14
CA TYR A 131 -29.90 -16.76 -20.75
C TYR A 131 -29.11 -15.79 -19.85
N ILE A 132 -27.86 -15.48 -20.21
CA ILE A 132 -27.04 -14.54 -19.45
C ILE A 132 -27.68 -13.16 -19.38
N LEU A 133 -28.18 -12.65 -20.50
CA LEU A 133 -28.76 -11.30 -20.54
C LEU A 133 -30.11 -11.21 -19.81
N ASP A 134 -30.97 -12.21 -19.93
CA ASP A 134 -32.37 -12.11 -19.50
C ASP A 134 -32.66 -12.81 -18.18
N LYS A 135 -31.81 -13.78 -17.75
CA LYS A 135 -32.03 -14.60 -16.56
C LYS A 135 -30.96 -14.39 -15.48
N CYS A 136 -29.76 -13.96 -15.85
CA CYS A 136 -28.75 -13.59 -14.87
C CYS A 136 -28.96 -12.16 -14.39
N GLU A 137 -28.69 -11.94 -13.09
CA GLU A 137 -28.95 -10.66 -12.42
C GLU A 137 -27.84 -10.29 -11.46
N MET A 138 -27.71 -9.00 -11.19
CA MET A 138 -26.80 -8.47 -10.14
C MET A 138 -27.58 -7.54 -9.20
N VAL A 139 -27.13 -7.49 -7.95
CA VAL A 139 -27.56 -6.45 -7.01
C VAL A 139 -26.75 -5.21 -7.29
N CYS A 140 -27.38 -4.18 -7.85
CA CYS A 140 -26.76 -2.91 -8.17
C CYS A 140 -27.05 -1.88 -7.10
N ILE A 141 -26.01 -1.24 -6.59
CA ILE A 141 -26.08 -0.18 -5.57
C ILE A 141 -25.38 1.03 -6.16
N GLU A 142 -26.13 2.08 -6.37
CA GLU A 142 -25.62 3.36 -6.87
C GLU A 142 -25.51 4.33 -5.71
N LEU A 143 -24.31 4.87 -5.46
CA LEU A 143 -24.00 5.81 -4.41
C LEU A 143 -23.56 7.14 -5.02
N ILE A 144 -23.90 8.23 -4.35
CA ILE A 144 -23.57 9.59 -4.81
C ILE A 144 -22.25 10.04 -4.17
N ASP A 145 -22.01 9.62 -2.94
CA ASP A 145 -20.78 9.91 -2.20
C ASP A 145 -19.79 8.74 -2.36
N LEU A 146 -18.57 9.06 -2.76
CA LEU A 146 -17.55 8.03 -2.97
C LEU A 146 -17.00 7.47 -1.66
N ASP A 147 -16.93 8.27 -0.60
CA ASP A 147 -16.47 7.79 0.70
C ASP A 147 -17.50 6.83 1.30
N GLU A 148 -18.82 7.11 1.12
CA GLU A 148 -19.88 6.15 1.43
C GLU A 148 -19.79 4.89 0.57
N ALA A 149 -19.51 5.03 -0.72
CA ALA A 149 -19.33 3.89 -1.62
C ALA A 149 -18.20 2.96 -1.18
N PHE A 150 -17.10 3.53 -0.71
CA PHE A 150 -15.98 2.76 -0.18
C PHE A 150 -16.29 2.12 1.18
N GLN A 151 -16.94 2.83 2.10
CA GLN A 151 -17.36 2.26 3.39
C GLN A 151 -18.36 1.10 3.20
N PHE A 152 -19.31 1.28 2.28
CA PHE A 152 -20.28 0.23 1.95
C PHE A 152 -19.59 -1.01 1.36
N PHE A 153 -18.66 -0.80 0.43
CA PHE A 153 -17.86 -1.86 -0.16
C PHE A 153 -17.07 -2.65 0.92
N ASP A 154 -16.44 -1.95 1.86
CA ASP A 154 -15.64 -2.57 2.92
C ASP A 154 -16.52 -3.43 3.84
N SER A 155 -17.73 -2.96 4.17
CA SER A 155 -18.69 -3.70 4.99
C SER A 155 -19.21 -4.98 4.32
N GLN A 156 -19.36 -4.99 3.00
CA GLN A 156 -19.86 -6.15 2.22
C GLN A 156 -18.77 -7.19 1.92
N ASN A 157 -17.48 -6.79 1.96
CA ASN A 157 -16.38 -7.67 1.54
C ASN A 157 -15.86 -8.64 2.62
N SER A 158 -16.67 -8.95 3.63
CA SER A 158 -16.34 -9.99 4.63
C SER A 158 -16.07 -11.39 4.02
N ARG A 159 -16.35 -11.61 2.74
CA ARG A 159 -16.19 -12.89 2.01
C ARG A 159 -15.18 -12.85 0.86
N GLY A 160 -14.60 -11.68 0.52
CA GLY A 160 -13.59 -11.50 -0.54
C GLY A 160 -12.29 -10.95 -0.01
N LYS A 161 -11.35 -10.60 -0.91
CA LYS A 161 -10.13 -9.88 -0.53
C LYS A 161 -10.53 -8.41 -0.31
N ALA A 162 -10.68 -8.01 0.95
CA ALA A 162 -11.03 -6.64 1.33
C ALA A 162 -10.15 -5.61 0.63
N LEU A 163 -10.72 -4.47 0.27
CA LEU A 163 -9.96 -3.31 -0.21
C LEU A 163 -9.02 -2.88 0.93
N GLN A 164 -7.77 -2.64 0.59
CA GLN A 164 -6.83 -2.17 1.60
C GLN A 164 -6.98 -0.64 1.77
N ALA A 165 -6.77 -0.14 2.96
CA ALA A 165 -6.87 1.29 3.25
C ALA A 165 -6.00 2.14 2.30
N TYR A 166 -4.84 1.63 1.86
CA TYR A 166 -4.00 2.32 0.89
C TYR A 166 -4.60 2.39 -0.53
N ASP A 167 -5.54 1.49 -0.91
CA ASP A 167 -6.28 1.62 -2.19
C ASP A 167 -7.23 2.81 -2.15
N LEU A 168 -7.82 3.10 -0.97
CA LEU A 168 -8.65 4.29 -0.76
C LEU A 168 -7.83 5.58 -0.79
N LEU A 169 -6.63 5.56 -0.21
CA LEU A 169 -5.71 6.70 -0.31
C LEU A 169 -5.35 6.99 -1.77
N LYS A 170 -5.09 5.94 -2.57
CA LYS A 170 -4.85 6.12 -4.01
C LYS A 170 -6.02 6.85 -4.67
N ALA A 171 -7.25 6.38 -4.45
CA ALA A 171 -8.44 6.98 -5.02
C ALA A 171 -8.60 8.45 -4.62
N PHE A 172 -8.45 8.74 -3.33
CA PHE A 172 -8.56 10.08 -2.79
C PHE A 172 -7.56 11.05 -3.42
N HIS A 173 -6.28 10.67 -3.47
CA HIS A 173 -5.24 11.55 -4.00
C HIS A 173 -5.25 11.69 -5.52
N LEU A 174 -5.67 10.66 -6.27
CA LEU A 174 -5.79 10.76 -7.73
C LEU A 174 -6.81 11.82 -8.15
N ARG A 175 -7.91 11.98 -7.40
CA ARG A 175 -8.88 13.04 -7.66
C ARG A 175 -8.31 14.45 -7.51
N SER A 176 -7.37 14.64 -6.62
CA SER A 176 -6.74 15.93 -6.38
C SER A 176 -5.66 16.28 -7.41
N ILE A 177 -5.35 15.38 -8.34
CA ILE A 177 -4.47 15.66 -9.46
C ILE A 177 -5.32 16.29 -10.58
N SER A 178 -4.89 17.46 -11.08
CA SER A 178 -5.49 18.10 -12.24
C SER A 178 -5.55 17.11 -13.42
N ASN A 179 -6.52 17.29 -14.34
CA ASN A 179 -6.87 16.38 -15.46
C ASN A 179 -5.72 16.04 -16.45
N ASP A 180 -4.47 15.94 -15.98
CA ASP A 180 -3.38 15.38 -16.75
C ASP A 180 -3.40 13.84 -16.64
N ASN A 181 -4.10 13.22 -17.57
CA ASN A 181 -4.23 11.77 -17.65
C ASN A 181 -2.87 11.04 -17.69
N LYS A 182 -1.81 11.68 -18.20
CA LYS A 182 -0.48 11.07 -18.29
C LYS A 182 0.19 11.02 -16.92
N GLU A 183 0.14 12.11 -16.16
CA GLU A 183 0.70 12.16 -14.82
C GLU A 183 -0.02 11.18 -13.88
N GLN A 184 -1.36 11.13 -13.94
CA GLN A 184 -2.15 10.18 -13.16
C GLN A 184 -1.76 8.72 -13.45
N LEU A 185 -1.59 8.36 -14.74
CA LEU A 185 -1.19 7.02 -15.15
C LEU A 185 0.18 6.62 -14.61
N GLU A 186 1.16 7.52 -14.64
CA GLU A 186 2.50 7.26 -14.09
C GLU A 186 2.45 6.94 -12.58
N TYR A 187 1.64 7.68 -11.80
CA TYR A 187 1.47 7.40 -10.38
C TYR A 187 0.74 6.09 -10.12
N VAL A 188 -0.32 5.80 -10.88
CA VAL A 188 -1.05 4.53 -10.77
C VAL A 188 -0.12 3.35 -11.06
N GLU A 189 0.68 3.42 -12.11
CA GLU A 189 1.60 2.35 -12.48
C GLU A 189 2.67 2.12 -11.37
N LYS A 190 3.28 3.17 -10.87
CA LYS A 190 4.25 3.07 -9.77
C LYS A 190 3.63 2.49 -8.50
N TRP A 191 2.41 2.93 -8.17
CA TRP A 191 1.67 2.44 -7.01
C TRP A 191 1.36 0.95 -7.12
N GLU A 192 0.80 0.51 -8.26
CA GLU A 192 0.49 -0.90 -8.50
C GLU A 192 1.74 -1.79 -8.51
N ASN A 193 2.84 -1.30 -9.07
CA ASN A 193 4.13 -2.01 -9.02
C ASN A 193 4.63 -2.16 -7.58
N SER A 194 4.42 -1.16 -6.73
CA SER A 194 4.81 -1.22 -5.32
C SER A 194 3.93 -2.15 -4.48
N ILE A 195 2.66 -2.36 -4.88
CA ILE A 195 1.79 -3.38 -4.27
C ILE A 195 2.28 -4.78 -4.60
N ILE A 196 2.71 -5.01 -5.85
CA ILE A 196 3.13 -6.33 -6.35
C ILE A 196 4.53 -6.67 -5.87
N SER A 197 5.40 -5.68 -5.75
CA SER A 197 6.76 -5.85 -5.27
C SER A 197 6.78 -6.35 -3.82
N THR A 198 7.54 -7.42 -3.57
CA THR A 198 7.65 -8.05 -2.24
C THR A 198 9.08 -8.06 -1.71
N ARG A 199 9.88 -7.07 -2.09
CA ARG A 199 11.30 -6.96 -1.68
C ARG A 199 11.45 -6.75 -0.18
N PHE A 200 10.54 -5.97 0.42
CA PHE A 200 10.60 -5.57 1.83
C PHE A 200 9.71 -6.46 2.71
N ASN A 201 8.56 -6.87 2.18
CA ASN A 201 7.58 -7.64 2.92
C ASN A 201 6.74 -8.51 1.98
N LYS A 202 6.37 -9.72 2.44
CA LYS A 202 5.50 -10.64 1.69
C LYS A 202 4.13 -10.08 1.32
N ASN A 203 3.65 -9.07 2.03
CA ASN A 203 2.37 -8.42 1.77
C ASN A 203 2.49 -7.24 0.78
N GLY A 204 3.69 -6.95 0.28
CA GLY A 204 4.01 -5.88 -0.65
C GLY A 204 4.83 -4.75 -0.03
N ASP A 205 5.65 -4.10 -0.88
CA ASP A 205 6.51 -3.00 -0.45
C ASP A 205 5.67 -1.80 0.01
N LEU A 206 4.58 -1.49 -0.73
CA LEU A 206 3.67 -0.41 -0.39
C LEU A 206 2.99 -0.64 0.97
N TYR A 207 2.46 -1.85 1.20
CA TYR A 207 1.89 -2.22 2.50
C TYR A 207 2.90 -1.99 3.62
N PHE A 208 4.14 -2.41 3.41
CA PHE A 208 5.18 -2.27 4.41
C PHE A 208 5.45 -0.80 4.76
N ILE A 209 5.65 0.03 3.74
CA ILE A 209 5.98 1.45 3.94
C ILE A 209 4.81 2.22 4.55
N ILE A 210 3.60 2.07 4.03
CA ILE A 210 2.44 2.83 4.56
C ILE A 210 2.07 2.33 5.95
N ASN A 211 1.81 1.01 6.12
CA ASN A 211 1.21 0.49 7.34
C ASN A 211 2.21 0.31 8.48
N LEU A 212 3.45 -0.12 8.17
CA LEU A 212 4.40 -0.51 9.21
C LEU A 212 5.46 0.55 9.49
N ILE A 213 5.65 1.52 8.59
CA ILE A 213 6.62 2.59 8.77
C ILE A 213 5.91 3.94 8.94
N LEU A 214 5.31 4.49 7.88
CA LEU A 214 4.81 5.86 7.89
C LEU A 214 3.63 6.07 8.84
N PHE A 215 2.62 5.20 8.80
CA PHE A 215 1.47 5.29 9.68
C PHE A 215 1.90 5.25 11.15
N ARG A 216 2.74 4.26 11.50
CA ARG A 216 3.26 4.12 12.86
C ARG A 216 4.04 5.33 13.31
N LEU A 217 5.01 5.79 12.52
CA LEU A 217 5.80 6.96 12.88
C LEU A 217 4.93 8.20 13.07
N ARG A 218 3.99 8.46 12.14
CA ARG A 218 3.10 9.62 12.25
C ARG A 218 2.22 9.57 13.51
N ARG A 219 1.71 8.38 13.88
CA ARG A 219 0.93 8.18 15.12
C ARG A 219 1.81 8.28 16.37
N TRP A 220 2.94 7.60 16.37
CA TRP A 220 3.85 7.57 17.52
C TRP A 220 4.42 8.94 17.88
N LEU A 221 4.77 9.75 16.89
CA LEU A 221 5.25 11.12 17.12
C LEU A 221 4.21 12.01 17.82
N HIS A 222 2.93 11.67 17.68
CA HIS A 222 1.82 12.33 18.38
C HIS A 222 1.34 11.57 19.64
N TYR A 223 2.13 10.64 20.17
CA TYR A 223 1.76 9.79 21.31
C TYR A 223 0.47 9.02 21.12
N GLN A 224 0.17 8.63 19.89
CA GLN A 224 -0.99 7.84 19.52
C GLN A 224 -0.59 6.41 19.14
N ASN A 225 -1.53 5.46 19.28
CA ASN A 225 -1.29 4.07 18.91
C ASN A 225 -1.16 3.89 17.40
N GLY A 226 -0.14 3.12 16.99
CA GLY A 226 0.13 2.75 15.59
C GLY A 226 -0.12 1.26 15.30
N PHE A 227 -1.17 0.64 15.88
CA PHE A 227 -1.40 -0.80 15.77
C PHE A 227 -1.58 -1.28 14.34
N HIS A 228 -2.67 -0.88 13.73
CA HIS A 228 -3.08 -1.29 12.40
C HIS A 228 -3.64 -0.09 11.66
N PHE A 229 -3.20 0.08 10.44
CA PHE A 229 -3.78 1.06 9.54
C PHE A 229 -5.05 0.50 8.93
N THR A 230 -6.17 1.13 9.18
CA THR A 230 -7.50 0.74 8.72
C THR A 230 -8.16 1.84 7.90
N THR A 231 -9.34 1.58 7.40
CA THR A 231 -10.15 2.58 6.69
C THR A 231 -10.55 3.76 7.56
N ASP A 232 -10.61 3.58 8.88
CA ASP A 232 -10.92 4.64 9.84
C ASP A 232 -9.74 5.60 10.09
N ASP A 233 -8.53 5.21 9.68
CA ASP A 233 -7.30 5.98 9.90
C ASP A 233 -6.85 6.79 8.68
N LEU A 234 -7.64 6.83 7.61
CA LEU A 234 -7.28 7.50 6.34
C LEU A 234 -6.85 8.96 6.53
N ASP A 235 -7.44 9.63 7.50
CA ASP A 235 -7.15 11.05 7.79
C ASP A 235 -5.70 11.31 8.20
N VAL A 236 -4.95 10.29 8.64
CA VAL A 236 -3.51 10.41 8.90
C VAL A 236 -2.72 10.79 7.63
N PHE A 237 -3.26 10.43 6.47
CA PHE A 237 -2.65 10.68 5.16
C PHE A 237 -3.48 11.59 4.25
N LYS A 238 -4.67 11.98 4.63
CA LYS A 238 -5.43 13.04 3.98
C LYS A 238 -4.91 14.38 4.50
N GLY A 239 -4.63 15.29 3.61
CA GLY A 239 -4.01 16.55 3.95
C GLY A 239 -4.74 17.74 3.36
N VAL A 240 -3.99 18.73 2.94
CA VAL A 240 -4.51 19.97 2.39
C VAL A 240 -4.46 19.94 0.86
N ASP A 241 -5.45 20.56 0.23
CA ASP A 241 -5.47 20.68 -1.22
C ASP A 241 -4.47 21.72 -1.71
N ASP A 242 -3.88 21.43 -2.86
CA ASP A 242 -2.91 22.29 -3.50
C ASP A 242 -3.45 23.70 -3.85
N SER A 243 -4.77 23.82 -4.00
CA SER A 243 -5.46 25.10 -4.25
C SER A 243 -5.58 26.00 -3.03
N MET A 244 -5.33 25.51 -1.83
CA MET A 244 -5.42 26.30 -0.60
C MET A 244 -4.30 27.34 -0.53
N ASN A 245 -4.63 28.52 0.00
CA ASN A 245 -3.66 29.62 0.11
C ASN A 245 -3.05 29.70 1.53
N TYR A 246 -2.36 28.62 1.94
CA TYR A 246 -1.60 28.64 3.18
C TYR A 246 -0.14 29.07 2.94
N PRO A 247 0.46 29.92 3.79
CA PRO A 247 1.82 30.41 3.58
C PRO A 247 2.88 29.30 3.41
N TYR A 248 2.78 28.23 4.18
CA TYR A 248 3.71 27.11 4.10
C TYR A 248 3.61 26.33 2.79
N LEU A 249 2.42 26.26 2.16
CA LEU A 249 2.25 25.61 0.86
C LEU A 249 3.06 26.30 -0.22
N THR A 250 3.09 27.62 -0.23
CA THR A 250 3.90 28.40 -1.17
C THR A 250 5.38 28.05 -1.04
N SER A 251 5.88 27.93 0.20
CA SER A 251 7.28 27.55 0.45
C SER A 251 7.58 26.12 -0.03
N ILE A 252 6.68 25.17 0.24
CA ILE A 252 6.84 23.79 -0.22
C ILE A 252 6.85 23.72 -1.75
N LYS A 253 5.90 24.36 -2.42
CA LYS A 253 5.82 24.43 -3.89
C LYS A 253 7.09 25.05 -4.51
N ALA A 254 7.56 26.15 -3.94
CA ALA A 254 8.78 26.79 -4.40
C ALA A 254 10.00 25.87 -4.26
N THR A 255 10.11 25.18 -3.13
CA THR A 255 11.19 24.21 -2.89
C THR A 255 11.14 23.08 -3.91
N GLN A 256 9.97 22.50 -4.15
CA GLN A 256 9.80 21.42 -5.13
C GLN A 256 10.10 21.86 -6.55
N TYR A 257 9.66 23.05 -6.91
CA TYR A 257 10.00 23.64 -8.22
C TYR A 257 11.51 23.77 -8.38
N LEU A 258 12.22 24.25 -7.36
CA LEU A 258 13.69 24.37 -7.39
C LEU A 258 14.37 23.00 -7.55
N TYR A 259 13.93 21.98 -6.83
CA TYR A 259 14.46 20.61 -7.01
C TYR A 259 14.19 20.05 -8.40
N LYS A 260 12.98 20.27 -8.93
CA LYS A 260 12.63 19.86 -10.30
C LYS A 260 13.55 20.55 -11.32
N MET A 261 13.76 21.87 -11.18
CA MET A 261 14.64 22.63 -12.06
C MET A 261 16.11 22.22 -11.94
N ALA A 262 16.60 21.97 -10.73
CA ALA A 262 17.96 21.48 -10.51
C ALA A 262 18.22 20.13 -11.19
N ASN A 263 17.24 19.23 -11.15
CA ASN A 263 17.34 17.93 -11.79
C ASN A 263 17.21 17.97 -13.32
N LEU A 264 16.50 18.98 -13.87
CA LEU A 264 16.41 19.18 -15.32
C LEU A 264 17.67 19.80 -15.93
N ASN A 265 18.53 20.43 -15.12
CA ASN A 265 19.77 21.07 -15.55
C ASN A 265 21.00 20.42 -14.89
N PRO A 266 21.40 19.20 -15.29
CA PRO A 266 22.54 18.49 -14.69
C PRO A 266 23.87 19.24 -14.82
N PHE A 267 24.00 20.19 -15.76
CA PHE A 267 25.19 21.01 -15.94
C PHE A 267 25.41 22.09 -14.87
N ILE A 268 24.36 22.49 -14.13
CA ILE A 268 24.44 23.50 -13.06
C ILE A 268 24.93 22.86 -11.76
N TYR A 269 24.58 21.62 -11.54
CA TYR A 269 24.95 20.86 -10.36
C TYR A 269 25.66 19.57 -10.80
N ASN A 270 26.94 19.57 -10.81
CA ASN A 270 27.79 18.40 -11.13
C ASN A 270 27.59 17.24 -10.12
N ARG A 271 26.34 16.88 -9.82
CA ARG A 271 25.92 15.98 -8.74
C ARG A 271 24.87 14.97 -9.23
N GLU A 272 24.84 13.86 -8.53
CA GLU A 272 23.76 12.87 -8.58
C GLU A 272 22.38 13.53 -8.42
N PHE A 273 21.33 12.88 -8.90
CA PHE A 273 19.94 13.31 -8.82
C PHE A 273 19.59 13.77 -7.39
N ILE A 274 19.13 15.01 -7.23
CA ILE A 274 18.72 15.57 -5.95
C ILE A 274 17.25 15.22 -5.75
N GLU A 275 16.96 14.33 -4.82
CA GLU A 275 15.57 14.05 -4.44
C GLU A 275 15.02 15.19 -3.59
N ASN A 276 13.73 15.50 -3.78
CA ASN A 276 13.02 16.43 -2.94
C ASN A 276 12.98 15.86 -1.50
N PRO A 277 13.52 16.54 -0.50
CA PRO A 277 13.46 16.04 0.87
C PRO A 277 12.03 16.15 1.38
N PHE A 278 11.45 15.00 1.71
CA PHE A 278 10.22 14.93 2.47
C PHE A 278 10.54 14.72 3.94
N PHE A 279 9.60 14.98 4.81
CA PHE A 279 9.71 14.76 6.24
C PHE A 279 8.51 13.96 6.76
N VAL A 280 8.77 12.92 7.57
CA VAL A 280 7.69 12.02 8.02
C VAL A 280 6.52 12.76 8.65
N SER A 281 6.79 13.75 9.50
CA SER A 281 5.76 14.51 10.21
C SER A 281 5.22 15.73 9.44
N GLN A 282 5.65 15.94 8.18
CA GLN A 282 5.15 17.07 7.40
C GLN A 282 3.64 16.99 7.15
N THR A 283 3.02 18.13 6.91
CA THR A 283 1.65 18.19 6.42
C THR A 283 1.57 17.49 5.06
N ILE A 284 0.64 16.57 4.91
CA ILE A 284 0.37 15.92 3.63
C ILE A 284 -0.28 16.94 2.70
N ILE A 285 0.16 16.97 1.47
CA ILE A 285 -0.48 17.72 0.39
C ILE A 285 -1.12 16.70 -0.53
N ASN A 286 -2.42 16.87 -0.76
CA ASN A 286 -3.22 15.97 -1.58
C ASN A 286 -2.73 15.96 -3.04
N GLY A 287 -2.95 14.87 -3.73
CA GLY A 287 -2.59 14.73 -5.13
C GLY A 287 -1.17 14.19 -5.37
N SER A 288 -0.49 14.71 -6.37
CA SER A 288 0.81 14.20 -6.85
C SER A 288 1.91 14.19 -5.78
N LEU A 289 1.85 15.12 -4.84
CA LEU A 289 2.82 15.22 -3.76
C LEU A 289 2.72 14.09 -2.74
N PHE A 290 1.54 13.58 -2.50
CA PHE A 290 1.37 12.39 -1.66
C PHE A 290 2.03 11.16 -2.31
N PHE A 291 1.84 10.95 -3.61
CA PHE A 291 2.49 9.84 -4.31
C PHE A 291 4.01 9.96 -4.26
N SER A 292 4.52 11.17 -4.50
CA SER A 292 5.96 11.46 -4.42
C SER A 292 6.50 11.24 -3.00
N TYR A 293 5.74 11.61 -1.98
CA TYR A 293 6.07 11.36 -0.57
C TYR A 293 6.20 9.85 -0.28
N VAL A 294 5.25 9.05 -0.71
CA VAL A 294 5.31 7.60 -0.50
C VAL A 294 6.46 6.96 -1.30
N GLU A 295 6.64 7.37 -2.56
CA GLU A 295 7.76 6.91 -3.41
C GLU A 295 9.12 7.23 -2.79
N HIS A 296 9.27 8.43 -2.20
CA HIS A 296 10.48 8.81 -1.48
C HIS A 296 10.82 7.81 -0.36
N TYR A 297 9.84 7.44 0.48
CA TYR A 297 10.10 6.50 1.57
C TYR A 297 10.32 5.06 1.11
N ILE A 298 9.75 4.65 0.00
CA ILE A 298 10.08 3.37 -0.64
C ILE A 298 11.57 3.36 -1.05
N LYS A 299 12.04 4.43 -1.70
CA LYS A 299 13.44 4.57 -2.12
C LYS A 299 14.39 4.72 -0.93
N LEU A 300 14.01 5.51 0.07
CA LEU A 300 14.80 5.69 1.28
C LEU A 300 14.98 4.36 2.04
N TYR A 301 13.91 3.57 2.14
CA TYR A 301 14.01 2.25 2.75
C TYR A 301 14.96 1.34 1.96
N ASP A 302 14.84 1.30 0.63
CA ASP A 302 15.74 0.52 -0.22
C ASP A 302 17.19 1.00 -0.08
N PHE A 303 17.42 2.29 -0.09
CA PHE A 303 18.74 2.88 0.12
C PHE A 303 19.37 2.46 1.46
N LEU A 304 18.61 2.44 2.53
CA LEU A 304 19.12 2.09 3.86
C LEU A 304 19.26 0.58 4.05
N PHE A 305 18.24 -0.20 3.68
CA PHE A 305 18.08 -1.59 4.08
C PHE A 305 18.23 -2.62 2.97
N ASN A 306 18.61 -2.23 1.75
CA ASN A 306 18.82 -3.19 0.68
C ASN A 306 19.92 -4.22 1.09
N PRO A 307 19.63 -5.54 1.05
CA PRO A 307 20.57 -6.56 1.53
C PRO A 307 21.86 -6.63 0.67
N ASN A 308 21.84 -6.15 -0.57
CA ASN A 308 22.99 -6.24 -1.48
C ASN A 308 23.89 -5.01 -1.36
N ASN A 309 23.34 -3.80 -1.33
CA ASN A 309 24.07 -2.54 -1.41
C ASN A 309 23.56 -1.43 -0.48
N GLY A 310 22.65 -1.74 0.46
CA GLY A 310 22.09 -0.75 1.38
C GLY A 310 23.15 -0.05 2.24
N ARG A 311 22.89 1.22 2.58
CA ARG A 311 23.82 2.06 3.36
C ARG A 311 24.22 1.39 4.68
N LEU A 312 23.29 0.72 5.36
CA LEU A 312 23.53 0.09 6.65
C LEU A 312 24.40 -1.19 6.58
N LYS A 313 24.69 -1.69 5.38
CA LYS A 313 25.67 -2.77 5.23
C LYS A 313 27.08 -2.35 5.65
N ARG A 314 27.38 -1.05 5.64
CA ARG A 314 28.64 -0.49 6.11
C ARG A 314 28.71 -0.34 7.63
N THR A 315 27.56 -0.30 8.31
CA THR A 315 27.47 -0.16 9.76
C THR A 315 27.76 -1.52 10.41
N LYS A 316 28.90 -1.61 11.11
CA LYS A 316 29.31 -2.84 11.77
C LYS A 316 28.72 -2.96 13.17
N VAL A 317 28.33 -4.17 13.52
CA VAL A 317 27.89 -4.58 14.85
C VAL A 317 28.62 -5.87 15.19
N LEU A 318 29.58 -5.79 16.11
CA LEU A 318 30.50 -6.91 16.38
C LEU A 318 31.24 -7.34 15.09
N ASP A 319 31.26 -8.63 14.81
CA ASP A 319 31.91 -9.21 13.63
C ASP A 319 31.03 -9.22 12.37
N THR A 320 29.84 -8.64 12.43
CA THR A 320 28.89 -8.62 11.32
C THR A 320 28.37 -7.20 11.04
N ASN A 321 27.62 -7.03 9.97
CA ASN A 321 26.92 -5.76 9.72
C ASN A 321 25.49 -5.78 10.28
N VAL A 322 24.91 -4.58 10.41
CA VAL A 322 23.55 -4.42 10.98
C VAL A 322 22.49 -5.20 10.21
N LEU A 323 22.58 -5.25 8.87
CA LEU A 323 21.57 -5.92 8.05
C LEU A 323 21.58 -7.44 8.30
N ASP A 324 22.76 -8.04 8.35
CA ASP A 324 22.87 -9.48 8.66
C ASP A 324 22.46 -9.75 10.11
N PHE A 325 22.77 -8.81 11.04
CA PHE A 325 22.40 -8.94 12.43
C PHE A 325 20.87 -8.97 12.64
N ILE A 326 20.10 -8.11 11.99
CA ILE A 326 18.64 -8.06 12.16
C ILE A 326 17.90 -9.27 11.57
N TYR A 327 18.59 -10.10 10.77
CA TYR A 327 18.11 -11.36 10.21
C TYR A 327 18.77 -12.58 10.85
N TYR A 328 19.14 -12.50 12.14
CA TYR A 328 19.70 -13.60 12.90
C TYR A 328 18.77 -14.84 12.95
N ASN A 329 19.30 -15.98 13.38
CA ASN A 329 18.52 -17.22 13.53
C ASN A 329 17.23 -17.01 14.36
N ASN A 330 16.09 -17.43 13.82
CA ASN A 330 14.74 -17.24 14.35
C ASN A 330 14.14 -15.83 14.17
N TYR A 331 14.66 -15.01 13.27
CA TYR A 331 14.12 -13.68 12.94
C TYR A 331 12.66 -13.71 12.44
N GLU A 332 12.13 -14.87 12.08
CA GLU A 332 10.76 -15.05 11.55
C GLU A 332 9.69 -15.13 12.64
N ARG A 333 10.07 -15.23 13.92
CA ARG A 333 9.06 -15.20 14.98
C ARG A 333 8.34 -13.87 14.97
N THR A 334 7.03 -13.90 15.23
CA THR A 334 6.18 -12.70 15.24
C THR A 334 6.75 -11.56 16.09
N GLY A 335 7.22 -11.87 17.31
CA GLY A 335 7.80 -10.87 18.21
C GLY A 335 9.11 -10.29 17.68
N ASP A 336 9.93 -11.09 16.98
CA ASP A 336 11.19 -10.60 16.38
C ASP A 336 10.89 -9.71 15.17
N THR A 337 9.86 -10.04 14.40
CA THR A 337 9.38 -9.19 13.32
C THR A 337 8.89 -7.82 13.84
N TYR A 338 8.16 -7.79 14.95
CA TYR A 338 7.72 -6.51 15.54
C TYR A 338 8.89 -5.63 15.98
N VAL A 339 9.91 -6.21 16.64
CA VAL A 339 11.10 -5.49 17.06
C VAL A 339 11.91 -4.99 15.87
N ARG A 340 12.05 -5.81 14.83
CA ARG A 340 12.74 -5.42 13.58
C ARG A 340 12.02 -4.26 12.89
N ASN A 341 10.70 -4.32 12.76
CA ASN A 341 9.92 -3.23 12.15
C ASN A 341 10.04 -1.93 12.97
N LEU A 342 10.04 -2.03 14.30
CA LEU A 342 10.29 -0.90 15.19
C LEU A 342 11.67 -0.28 14.96
N PHE A 343 12.70 -1.10 14.93
CA PHE A 343 14.07 -0.67 14.63
C PHE A 343 14.13 0.05 13.28
N GLN A 344 13.58 -0.54 12.23
CA GLN A 344 13.60 0.01 10.89
C GLN A 344 12.85 1.35 10.79
N ALA A 345 11.69 1.46 11.44
CA ALA A 345 10.93 2.70 11.47
C ALA A 345 11.71 3.84 12.14
N ILE A 346 12.33 3.58 13.28
CA ILE A 346 13.08 4.62 14.00
C ILE A 346 14.36 5.03 13.26
N VAL A 347 15.03 4.08 12.57
CA VAL A 347 16.20 4.39 11.74
C VAL A 347 15.80 5.29 10.57
N ILE A 348 14.68 5.00 9.90
CA ILE A 348 14.16 5.88 8.85
C ILE A 348 13.91 7.29 9.39
N TYR A 349 13.28 7.42 10.56
CA TYR A 349 13.02 8.72 11.18
C TYR A 349 14.29 9.47 11.53
N TYR A 350 15.32 8.75 12.05
CA TYR A 350 16.61 9.38 12.31
C TYR A 350 17.26 9.91 11.04
N TYR A 351 17.29 9.08 9.99
CA TYR A 351 17.85 9.47 8.69
C TYR A 351 17.09 10.63 8.06
N ASP A 352 15.77 10.60 8.12
CA ASP A 352 14.89 11.67 7.67
C ASP A 352 15.24 13.03 8.29
N LYS A 353 15.61 13.02 9.58
CA LYS A 353 15.92 14.24 10.34
C LYS A 353 17.37 14.69 10.20
N PHE A 354 18.33 13.78 10.18
CA PHE A 354 19.76 14.09 10.31
C PHE A 354 20.63 13.57 9.16
N GLY A 355 20.07 12.81 8.22
CA GLY A 355 20.81 12.18 7.15
C GLY A 355 21.88 11.24 7.68
N ASP A 356 23.06 11.29 7.08
CA ASP A 356 24.20 10.41 7.41
C ASP A 356 24.98 10.87 8.66
N ASN A 357 24.62 12.04 9.24
CA ASN A 357 25.34 12.59 10.38
C ASN A 357 25.15 11.71 11.65
N TYR A 358 26.23 11.15 12.16
CA TYR A 358 26.24 10.20 13.30
C TYR A 358 25.33 8.98 13.08
N LEU A 359 25.04 8.61 11.83
CA LEU A 359 24.10 7.55 11.50
C LEU A 359 24.52 6.21 12.10
N ASP A 360 25.77 5.81 11.94
CA ASP A 360 26.24 4.50 12.43
C ASP A 360 26.08 4.37 13.97
N THR A 361 26.41 5.41 14.70
CA THR A 361 26.21 5.45 16.17
C THR A 361 24.73 5.42 16.52
N ALA A 362 23.91 6.19 15.82
CA ALA A 362 22.46 6.22 16.03
C ALA A 362 21.83 4.86 15.76
N VAL A 363 22.19 4.22 14.65
CA VAL A 363 21.70 2.89 14.27
C VAL A 363 22.01 1.86 15.34
N ILE A 364 23.24 1.85 15.90
CA ILE A 364 23.60 0.93 16.97
C ILE A 364 22.81 1.21 18.26
N LYS A 365 22.60 2.49 18.60
CA LYS A 365 21.77 2.85 19.78
C LYS A 365 20.31 2.46 19.56
N ILE A 366 19.75 2.72 18.40
CA ILE A 366 18.39 2.33 18.06
C ILE A 366 18.26 0.80 18.07
N LEU A 367 19.25 0.08 17.54
CA LEU A 367 19.30 -1.38 17.56
C LEU A 367 19.28 -1.90 19.01
N LYS A 368 20.18 -1.40 19.86
CA LYS A 368 20.22 -1.78 21.28
C LYS A 368 18.88 -1.47 21.96
N TRP A 369 18.35 -0.28 21.78
CA TRP A 369 17.08 0.12 22.39
C TRP A 369 15.92 -0.78 21.94
N SER A 370 15.81 -1.06 20.67
CA SER A 370 14.73 -1.89 20.14
C SER A 370 14.85 -3.35 20.59
N TYR A 371 16.05 -3.93 20.49
CA TYR A 371 16.25 -5.35 20.77
C TYR A 371 16.34 -5.66 22.28
N ARG A 372 16.53 -4.64 23.16
CA ARG A 372 16.38 -4.86 24.61
C ARG A 372 15.01 -5.41 24.97
N ILE A 373 13.96 -5.07 24.20
CA ILE A 373 12.60 -5.59 24.41
C ILE A 373 12.59 -7.12 24.37
N ARG A 374 13.36 -7.72 23.46
CA ARG A 374 13.51 -9.18 23.37
C ARG A 374 14.27 -9.77 24.55
N MET A 375 15.13 -9.00 25.17
CA MET A 375 15.89 -9.42 26.36
C MET A 375 15.03 -9.34 27.63
N GLU A 376 14.21 -8.32 27.76
CA GLU A 376 13.41 -8.04 28.94
C GLU A 376 12.06 -8.78 28.96
N LYS A 377 11.46 -9.07 27.78
CA LYS A 377 10.10 -9.61 27.67
C LYS A 377 10.10 -11.05 27.17
N PHE A 378 9.33 -11.93 27.85
CA PHE A 378 9.16 -13.31 27.41
C PHE A 378 8.38 -13.39 26.08
N SER A 379 7.30 -12.64 25.95
CA SER A 379 6.48 -12.53 24.75
C SER A 379 6.44 -11.07 24.31
N VAL A 380 6.70 -10.82 23.03
CA VAL A 380 6.59 -9.49 22.43
C VAL A 380 5.36 -9.48 21.53
N ARG A 381 4.40 -8.65 21.90
CA ARG A 381 3.18 -8.38 21.16
C ARG A 381 3.23 -6.96 20.60
N VAL A 382 2.24 -6.60 19.77
CA VAL A 382 2.14 -5.24 19.23
C VAL A 382 2.00 -4.22 20.36
N GLU A 383 1.17 -4.52 21.37
CA GLU A 383 0.99 -3.68 22.57
C GLU A 383 2.28 -3.45 23.34
N THR A 384 3.19 -4.42 23.32
CA THR A 384 4.52 -4.26 23.95
C THR A 384 5.30 -3.18 23.23
N ILE A 385 5.29 -3.17 21.90
CA ILE A 385 5.95 -2.17 21.07
C ILE A 385 5.35 -0.78 21.31
N GLU A 386 4.02 -0.67 21.31
CA GLU A 386 3.32 0.60 21.54
C GLU A 386 3.67 1.20 22.91
N ASN A 387 3.63 0.39 23.96
CA ASN A 387 3.98 0.85 25.32
C ASN A 387 5.44 1.31 25.41
N GLU A 388 6.36 0.63 24.74
CA GLU A 388 7.78 1.02 24.73
C GLU A 388 8.01 2.34 23.98
N VAL A 389 7.35 2.50 22.83
CA VAL A 389 7.46 3.74 22.03
C VAL A 389 6.85 4.93 22.77
N GLN A 390 5.75 4.75 23.49
CA GLN A 390 5.08 5.81 24.24
C GLN A 390 5.70 6.06 25.63
N SER A 391 6.69 5.28 26.00
CA SER A 391 7.37 5.45 27.28
C SER A 391 8.17 6.76 27.33
N LYS A 392 8.39 7.31 28.54
CA LYS A 392 9.23 8.49 28.75
C LYS A 392 10.67 8.32 28.27
N ASN A 393 11.15 7.06 28.19
CA ASN A 393 12.49 6.70 27.76
C ASN A 393 12.52 6.23 26.29
N SER A 394 11.56 6.67 25.48
CA SER A 394 11.52 6.33 24.06
C SER A 394 12.64 7.01 23.29
N ILE A 395 13.46 6.22 22.60
CA ILE A 395 14.50 6.77 21.73
C ILE A 395 13.90 7.54 20.54
N LEU A 396 12.69 7.18 20.08
CA LEU A 396 11.99 7.91 19.02
C LEU A 396 11.71 9.35 19.46
N HIS A 397 11.10 9.54 20.63
CA HIS A 397 10.81 10.87 21.16
C HIS A 397 12.06 11.63 21.53
N TYR A 398 13.12 10.95 21.97
CA TYR A 398 14.41 11.58 22.17
C TYR A 398 14.99 12.12 20.86
N ILE A 399 14.96 11.31 19.78
CA ILE A 399 15.40 11.74 18.45
C ILE A 399 14.54 12.91 17.94
N ASP A 400 13.24 12.90 18.22
CA ASP A 400 12.35 14.01 17.87
C ASP A 400 12.71 15.31 18.56
N GLN A 401 13.12 15.27 19.80
CA GLN A 401 13.43 16.44 20.62
C GLN A 401 14.83 17.04 20.38
N ILE A 402 15.83 16.22 20.05
CA ILE A 402 17.19 16.74 19.84
C ILE A 402 17.28 17.58 18.55
N ILE A 403 18.06 18.67 18.63
CA ILE A 403 18.31 19.58 17.52
C ILE A 403 19.57 19.17 16.74
N HIS A 404 20.59 18.71 17.44
CA HIS A 404 21.86 18.33 16.84
C HIS A 404 22.03 16.82 16.81
N SER A 405 22.43 16.25 15.67
CA SER A 405 22.68 14.82 15.51
C SER A 405 23.68 14.26 16.54
N LYS A 406 24.67 15.07 16.95
CA LYS A 406 25.64 14.73 17.98
C LYS A 406 25.00 14.39 19.34
N ASP A 407 23.82 14.94 19.63
CA ASP A 407 23.16 14.71 20.91
C ASP A 407 22.70 13.26 21.09
N ILE A 408 22.61 12.48 20.00
CA ILE A 408 22.37 11.04 20.09
C ILE A 408 23.40 10.31 20.96
N LEU A 409 24.61 10.84 21.05
CA LEU A 409 25.69 10.30 21.93
C LEU A 409 25.29 10.30 23.41
N LYS A 410 24.49 11.26 23.85
CA LYS A 410 24.05 11.43 25.24
C LYS A 410 22.95 10.45 25.65
N TYR A 411 22.26 9.84 24.67
CA TYR A 411 21.20 8.89 25.00
C TYR A 411 21.77 7.63 25.64
N SER A 412 21.32 7.31 26.86
CA SER A 412 21.73 6.12 27.59
C SER A 412 20.65 5.04 27.57
N ILE A 413 21.06 3.80 27.41
CA ILE A 413 20.16 2.64 27.37
C ILE A 413 20.39 1.86 28.65
N SER A 414 19.38 1.80 29.50
CA SER A 414 19.38 0.92 30.67
C SER A 414 18.74 -0.43 30.31
N LEU A 415 19.43 -1.51 30.68
CA LEU A 415 18.91 -2.87 30.57
C LEU A 415 18.40 -3.32 31.92
N ASN A 416 17.16 -3.76 31.97
CA ASN A 416 16.58 -4.38 33.16
C ASN A 416 16.45 -5.89 32.91
N ILE A 417 17.59 -6.59 32.92
CA ILE A 417 17.63 -8.02 32.72
C ILE A 417 17.21 -8.70 34.03
N LYS A 418 15.95 -9.04 34.13
CA LYS A 418 15.54 -10.15 35.00
C LYS A 418 15.97 -11.43 34.30
N GLU A 419 16.72 -12.31 34.95
CA GLU A 419 17.22 -13.56 34.41
C GLU A 419 16.14 -14.28 33.59
N VAL A 420 16.25 -14.22 32.28
CA VAL A 420 15.33 -14.92 31.36
C VAL A 420 16.16 -15.94 30.63
N ASN A 421 16.07 -17.17 31.12
CA ASN A 421 16.71 -18.33 30.49
C ASN A 421 16.03 -18.61 29.14
N ARG A 422 16.64 -18.17 28.03
CA ARG A 422 16.07 -18.33 26.68
C ARG A 422 17.06 -18.94 25.72
N LYS A 423 16.59 -19.91 24.97
CA LYS A 423 17.30 -20.46 23.80
C LYS A 423 17.50 -19.33 22.78
N ASN A 424 18.72 -19.13 22.31
CA ASN A 424 19.14 -18.20 21.23
C ASN A 424 19.34 -16.72 21.60
N ILE A 425 19.60 -16.40 22.86
CA ILE A 425 19.93 -15.03 23.29
C ILE A 425 21.43 -14.69 23.08
N HIS A 426 22.28 -15.68 22.78
CA HIS A 426 23.72 -15.45 22.68
C HIS A 426 24.10 -14.32 21.71
N VAL A 427 23.45 -14.24 20.56
CA VAL A 427 23.68 -13.17 19.58
C VAL A 427 23.26 -11.80 20.14
N LEU A 428 22.14 -11.73 20.88
CA LEU A 428 21.68 -10.49 21.48
C LEU A 428 22.53 -10.09 22.70
N ASN A 429 23.00 -11.05 23.49
CA ASN A 429 23.91 -10.78 24.63
C ASN A 429 25.21 -10.10 24.16
N SER A 430 25.78 -10.56 23.04
CA SER A 430 26.98 -9.95 22.47
C SER A 430 26.75 -8.49 22.04
N LEU A 431 25.57 -8.17 21.53
CA LEU A 431 25.20 -6.79 21.18
C LEU A 431 25.28 -5.82 22.38
N PHE A 432 24.89 -6.29 23.56
CA PHE A 432 24.88 -5.43 24.75
C PHE A 432 26.25 -5.28 25.40
N ASN A 433 27.17 -6.20 25.17
CA ASN A 433 28.55 -6.12 25.61
C ASN A 433 29.43 -5.25 24.67
N PHE A 434 28.89 -4.78 23.52
CA PHE A 434 29.61 -3.94 22.58
C PHE A 434 29.89 -2.55 23.18
N ASN A 435 31.17 -2.12 23.19
CA ASN A 435 31.56 -0.83 23.75
C ASN A 435 31.59 0.27 22.67
N PHE A 436 30.93 1.41 22.92
CA PHE A 436 30.88 2.54 21.98
C PHE A 436 32.21 3.28 21.78
N GLU A 437 33.21 3.02 22.60
CA GLU A 437 34.52 3.68 22.50
C GLU A 437 35.29 3.28 21.23
N GLU A 438 34.95 2.13 20.63
CA GLU A 438 35.59 1.64 19.43
C GLU A 438 35.14 2.37 18.13
N LEU A 439 34.11 3.21 18.22
CA LEU A 439 33.60 3.98 17.09
C LEU A 439 34.17 5.40 16.94
N LYS A 440 35.15 5.77 17.81
CA LYS A 440 35.71 7.13 17.85
C LYS A 440 36.67 7.47 16.71
N ASP A 441 37.05 6.54 15.87
CA ASP A 441 38.11 6.72 14.86
C ASP A 441 37.62 7.05 13.45
N GLU A 442 36.34 7.33 13.23
CA GLU A 442 35.83 7.85 11.94
C GLU A 442 35.56 9.36 12.04
N LYS A 443 36.64 10.14 11.78
CA LYS A 443 36.57 11.56 11.42
C LYS A 443 36.49 11.75 9.92
#